data_2d32a19fa8c919151d3f56d2f8873069
#
_entry.id   2d32a19fa8c919151d3f56d2f8873069
#
_cell.length_a   1.000
_cell.length_b   1.000
_cell.length_c   1.000
_cell.angle_alpha   90.00
_cell.angle_beta   90.00
_cell.angle_gamma   90.00
#
_symmetry.space_group_name_H-M   'P 1'
#
loop_
_entity.id
_entity.type
_entity.pdbx_description
1 polymer ?
#
loop_
_entity_poly.entity_id
_entity_poly.type
_entity_poly.pdbx_seq_one_letter_code
_entity_poly.pdbx_strand_id
1 'polypeptide(L)'
;VYWGELNGRKMDFSTAEDRIAAYKWYVDEVRRRFDLGNYQYIDLAGFYIISEELVTPGDGWNHELKKSDEIIPPLAEYLHAINQSLNWIPYNRAAGYKKWQQLGVDYAYMQPNYFWEGQKSLSQFFSDVKANGLGMEFEFDENILEGEQNSDVYKKRFREYMEGAKKHGVYAVSYTHLRAHE
;
A
#
# COMPACT_ATOMS: atom_id res chain seq x y z
N VAL A 1 6.84 3.67 -22.56
CA VAL A 1 5.66 4.26 -23.14
C VAL A 1 4.58 3.25 -23.31
N TYR A 2 3.44 3.39 -22.71
CA TYR A 2 2.45 2.44 -22.78
C TYR A 2 1.18 2.97 -23.10
N TRP A 3 0.35 2.23 -23.44
CA TRP A 3 -0.77 2.62 -24.14
C TRP A 3 -1.95 1.75 -23.87
N GLY A 4 -3.09 2.21 -24.17
CA GLY A 4 -4.34 1.53 -24.21
C GLY A 4 -5.34 2.43 -24.90
N GLU A 5 -6.56 1.98 -24.94
CA GLU A 5 -7.69 2.75 -25.41
C GLU A 5 -8.75 2.77 -24.31
N LEU A 6 -9.28 3.95 -24.02
CA LEU A 6 -10.33 4.14 -23.06
C LEU A 6 -11.46 4.94 -23.70
N ASN A 7 -12.64 4.31 -23.84
CA ASN A 7 -13.82 4.93 -24.46
C ASN A 7 -13.54 5.51 -25.86
N GLY A 8 -12.81 4.77 -26.69
CA GLY A 8 -12.42 5.18 -28.05
C GLY A 8 -11.28 6.18 -28.14
N ARG A 9 -10.70 6.60 -26.99
CA ARG A 9 -9.53 7.49 -26.95
C ARG A 9 -8.25 6.73 -26.66
N LYS A 10 -7.25 6.89 -27.51
CA LYS A 10 -5.91 6.35 -27.25
C LYS A 10 -5.28 7.06 -26.04
N MET A 11 -4.75 6.28 -25.12
CA MET A 11 -4.12 6.75 -23.89
C MET A 11 -2.61 6.80 -24.02
N ASP A 12 -1.99 7.80 -23.39
CA ASP A 12 -0.55 7.91 -23.20
C ASP A 12 -0.20 7.97 -21.71
N PHE A 13 0.21 6.83 -21.15
CA PHE A 13 0.55 6.75 -19.74
C PHE A 13 1.90 7.38 -19.35
N SER A 14 2.54 8.11 -20.25
CA SER A 14 3.58 9.06 -19.87
C SER A 14 3.02 10.33 -19.23
N THR A 15 1.71 10.61 -19.40
CA THR A 15 1.02 11.74 -18.81
C THR A 15 0.28 11.35 -17.54
N ALA A 16 0.21 12.26 -16.56
CA ALA A 16 -0.57 12.05 -15.35
C ALA A 16 -2.07 11.99 -15.65
N GLU A 17 -2.55 12.85 -16.53
CA GLU A 17 -3.96 12.94 -16.92
C GLU A 17 -4.51 11.61 -17.43
N ASP A 18 -3.80 10.95 -18.34
CA ASP A 18 -4.26 9.67 -18.88
C ASP A 18 -4.19 8.54 -17.85
N ARG A 19 -3.19 8.56 -16.95
CA ARG A 19 -3.15 7.63 -15.82
C ARG A 19 -4.33 7.84 -14.87
N ILE A 20 -4.65 9.07 -14.51
CA ILE A 20 -5.80 9.39 -13.67
C ILE A 20 -7.10 8.91 -14.33
N ALA A 21 -7.28 9.15 -15.62
CA ALA A 21 -8.44 8.67 -16.35
C ALA A 21 -8.57 7.14 -16.32
N ALA A 22 -7.47 6.42 -16.49
CA ALA A 22 -7.44 4.97 -16.41
C ALA A 22 -7.76 4.45 -14.99
N TYR A 23 -7.20 5.08 -13.95
CA TYR A 23 -7.53 4.73 -12.56
C TYR A 23 -9.02 4.95 -12.25
N LYS A 24 -9.58 6.08 -12.64
CA LYS A 24 -11.01 6.37 -12.43
C LYS A 24 -11.90 5.35 -13.15
N TRP A 25 -11.58 5.03 -14.39
CA TRP A 25 -12.29 3.98 -15.13
C TRP A 25 -12.21 2.63 -14.40
N TYR A 26 -11.02 2.26 -13.93
CA TYR A 26 -10.84 1.00 -13.19
C TYR A 26 -11.68 0.97 -11.90
N VAL A 27 -11.67 2.06 -11.14
CA VAL A 27 -12.49 2.22 -9.93
C VAL A 27 -13.97 2.05 -10.26
N ASP A 28 -14.46 2.72 -11.29
CA ASP A 28 -15.86 2.63 -11.71
C ASP A 28 -16.25 1.21 -12.13
N GLU A 29 -15.38 0.54 -12.88
CA GLU A 29 -15.64 -0.82 -13.33
C GLU A 29 -15.62 -1.84 -12.16
N VAL A 30 -14.71 -1.67 -11.18
CA VAL A 30 -14.71 -2.49 -9.96
C VAL A 30 -16.01 -2.29 -9.19
N ARG A 31 -16.42 -1.03 -8.95
CA ARG A 31 -17.67 -0.71 -8.25
C ARG A 31 -18.88 -1.31 -8.97
N ARG A 32 -18.97 -1.10 -10.26
CA ARG A 32 -20.07 -1.67 -11.09
C ARG A 32 -20.15 -3.19 -10.97
N ARG A 33 -19.00 -3.89 -10.99
CA ARG A 33 -18.96 -5.34 -10.83
C ARG A 33 -19.33 -5.77 -9.41
N PHE A 34 -18.88 -5.03 -8.42
CA PHE A 34 -19.23 -5.28 -7.03
C PHE A 34 -20.73 -5.15 -6.80
N ASP A 35 -21.35 -4.09 -7.31
CA ASP A 35 -22.80 -3.85 -7.22
C ASP A 35 -23.60 -4.97 -7.91
N LEU A 36 -23.15 -5.45 -9.07
CA LEU A 36 -23.76 -6.60 -9.75
C LEU A 36 -23.64 -7.91 -8.98
N GLY A 37 -22.62 -8.04 -8.12
CA GLY A 37 -22.43 -9.20 -7.24
C GLY A 37 -23.49 -9.31 -6.14
N ASN A 38 -24.20 -8.23 -5.84
CA ASN A 38 -25.28 -8.15 -4.85
C ASN A 38 -24.92 -8.84 -3.52
N TYR A 39 -23.72 -8.57 -3.01
CA TYR A 39 -23.23 -9.19 -1.79
C TYR A 39 -23.98 -8.68 -0.56
N GLN A 40 -24.38 -9.62 0.34
CA GLN A 40 -25.19 -9.29 1.51
C GLN A 40 -24.36 -8.99 2.78
N TYR A 41 -23.10 -9.41 2.82
CA TYR A 41 -22.29 -9.40 4.05
C TYR A 41 -20.93 -8.77 3.89
N ILE A 42 -20.65 -8.20 2.73
CA ILE A 42 -19.39 -7.48 2.45
C ILE A 42 -19.68 -6.19 1.73
N ASP A 43 -18.90 -5.16 2.06
CA ASP A 43 -18.93 -3.84 1.43
C ASP A 43 -17.59 -3.52 0.78
N LEU A 44 -17.62 -2.79 -0.31
CA LEU A 44 -16.42 -2.23 -0.92
C LEU A 44 -16.02 -0.95 -0.17
N ALA A 45 -15.07 -1.05 0.73
CA ALA A 45 -14.66 0.05 1.61
C ALA A 45 -13.68 1.04 0.95
N GLY A 46 -12.90 0.59 -0.03
CA GLY A 46 -11.89 1.44 -0.66
C GLY A 46 -10.97 0.69 -1.61
N PHE A 47 -9.92 1.39 -2.01
CA PHE A 47 -8.94 0.91 -2.97
C PHE A 47 -7.53 0.97 -2.38
N TYR A 48 -6.70 0.02 -2.76
CA TYR A 48 -5.33 -0.09 -2.33
C TYR A 48 -4.37 0.24 -3.47
N ILE A 49 -3.39 1.10 -3.20
CA ILE A 49 -2.31 1.39 -4.14
C ILE A 49 -1.27 0.29 -4.03
N ILE A 50 -1.14 -0.53 -5.07
CA ILE A 50 -0.20 -1.67 -5.09
C ILE A 50 1.27 -1.25 -5.14
N SER A 51 1.57 -0.04 -5.63
CA SER A 51 2.94 0.47 -5.60
C SER A 51 3.37 0.77 -4.17
N GLU A 52 4.44 0.13 -3.72
CA GLU A 52 4.99 0.36 -2.38
C GLU A 52 5.74 1.69 -2.24
N GLU A 53 5.93 2.43 -3.33
CA GLU A 53 6.54 3.75 -3.36
C GLU A 53 5.67 4.77 -4.06
N LEU A 54 5.58 5.97 -3.50
CA LEU A 54 4.95 7.14 -4.10
C LEU A 54 6.01 8.21 -4.35
N VAL A 55 6.66 8.10 -5.50
CA VAL A 55 7.78 8.96 -5.89
C VAL A 55 7.27 10.33 -6.30
N THR A 56 7.77 11.37 -5.64
CA THR A 56 7.49 12.78 -5.93
C THR A 56 8.77 13.50 -6.39
N PRO A 57 8.66 14.70 -6.99
CA PRO A 57 9.84 15.47 -7.36
C PRO A 57 10.80 15.65 -6.17
N GLY A 58 12.10 15.37 -6.40
CA GLY A 58 13.14 15.45 -5.38
C GLY A 58 13.46 14.14 -4.65
N ASP A 59 12.68 13.08 -4.84
CA ASP A 59 12.97 11.77 -4.22
C ASP A 59 14.15 11.02 -4.86
N GLY A 60 14.67 11.49 -5.98
CA GLY A 60 15.92 11.01 -6.59
C GLY A 60 15.85 9.65 -7.29
N TRP A 61 14.73 8.95 -7.24
CA TRP A 61 14.54 7.63 -7.83
C TRP A 61 13.92 7.68 -9.22
N ASN A 62 14.30 6.75 -10.07
CA ASN A 62 13.83 6.67 -11.46
C ASN A 62 12.71 5.63 -11.63
N HIS A 63 11.67 5.70 -10.81
CA HIS A 63 10.56 4.76 -10.84
C HIS A 63 9.43 5.16 -11.79
N GLU A 64 8.61 4.19 -12.16
CA GLU A 64 7.50 4.36 -13.11
C GLU A 64 6.41 5.33 -12.63
N LEU A 65 6.27 5.52 -11.31
CA LEU A 65 5.30 6.41 -10.70
C LEU A 65 5.88 7.79 -10.31
N LYS A 66 6.80 8.32 -11.10
CA LYS A 66 7.44 9.63 -10.85
C LYS A 66 6.52 10.82 -10.68
N LYS A 67 5.23 10.66 -10.91
CA LYS A 67 4.21 11.70 -10.89
C LYS A 67 3.18 11.43 -9.79
N SER A 68 3.59 10.85 -8.67
CA SER A 68 2.64 10.51 -7.60
C SER A 68 1.96 11.75 -7.02
N ASP A 69 2.65 12.90 -6.97
CA ASP A 69 2.09 14.18 -6.57
C ASP A 69 1.05 14.76 -7.57
N GLU A 70 1.16 14.40 -8.86
CA GLU A 70 0.18 14.78 -9.87
C GLU A 70 -1.00 13.79 -9.95
N ILE A 71 -0.79 12.52 -9.61
CA ILE A 71 -1.74 11.42 -9.83
C ILE A 71 -2.56 11.10 -8.58
N ILE A 72 -1.91 10.98 -7.42
CA ILE A 72 -2.58 10.47 -6.22
C ILE A 72 -3.59 11.45 -5.65
N PRO A 73 -3.35 12.76 -5.52
CA PRO A 73 -4.35 13.67 -4.99
C PRO A 73 -5.66 13.71 -5.79
N PRO A 74 -5.66 13.85 -7.14
CA PRO A 74 -6.90 13.81 -7.90
C PRO A 74 -7.61 12.45 -7.88
N LEU A 75 -6.88 11.36 -7.67
CA LEU A 75 -7.47 10.03 -7.46
C LEU A 75 -8.14 9.94 -6.08
N ALA A 76 -7.46 10.43 -5.04
CA ALA A 76 -8.01 10.50 -3.69
C ALA A 76 -9.30 11.33 -3.64
N GLU A 77 -9.28 12.54 -4.20
CA GLU A 77 -10.47 13.39 -4.32
C GLU A 77 -11.62 12.67 -5.01
N TYR A 78 -11.33 11.96 -6.09
CA TYR A 78 -12.33 11.17 -6.80
C TYR A 78 -12.93 10.07 -5.92
N LEU A 79 -12.10 9.32 -5.21
CA LEU A 79 -12.55 8.26 -4.31
C LEU A 79 -13.38 8.81 -3.15
N HIS A 80 -12.95 9.91 -2.53
CA HIS A 80 -13.69 10.57 -1.46
C HIS A 80 -15.07 11.05 -1.92
N ALA A 81 -15.17 11.58 -3.14
CA ALA A 81 -16.45 12.03 -3.71
C ALA A 81 -17.47 10.90 -3.89
N ILE A 82 -17.01 9.65 -3.93
CA ILE A 82 -17.84 8.44 -4.06
C ILE A 82 -17.84 7.56 -2.80
N ASN A 83 -17.46 8.12 -1.66
CA ASN A 83 -17.37 7.45 -0.34
C ASN A 83 -16.48 6.20 -0.34
N GLN A 84 -15.35 6.27 -1.02
CA GLN A 84 -14.33 5.21 -1.02
C GLN A 84 -13.04 5.73 -0.38
N SER A 85 -12.34 4.87 0.35
CA SER A 85 -11.04 5.20 0.92
C SER A 85 -9.89 4.82 -0.03
N LEU A 86 -8.78 5.55 0.12
CA LEU A 86 -7.51 5.25 -0.55
C LEU A 86 -6.51 4.73 0.48
N ASN A 87 -6.04 3.51 0.30
CA ASN A 87 -5.13 2.83 1.22
C ASN A 87 -3.77 2.61 0.58
N TRP A 88 -2.72 2.58 1.39
CA TRP A 88 -1.37 2.37 0.92
C TRP A 88 -0.52 1.60 1.91
N ILE A 89 0.36 0.73 1.41
CA ILE A 89 1.28 -0.07 2.22
C ILE A 89 2.72 0.15 1.73
N PRO A 90 3.43 1.17 2.25
CA PRO A 90 4.83 1.42 1.93
C PRO A 90 5.77 0.48 2.67
N TYR A 91 6.87 0.07 2.04
CA TYR A 91 7.95 -0.55 2.79
C TYR A 91 8.75 0.49 3.61
N ASN A 92 9.56 0.05 4.55
CA ASN A 92 10.17 0.90 5.58
C ASN A 92 11.17 1.97 5.10
N ARG A 93 11.50 1.98 3.80
CA ARG A 93 12.36 2.98 3.14
C ARG A 93 11.71 3.59 1.91
N ALA A 94 10.43 3.32 1.71
CA ALA A 94 9.68 3.75 0.53
C ALA A 94 9.75 5.26 0.31
N ALA A 95 9.89 5.70 -0.93
CA ALA A 95 9.68 7.10 -1.26
C ALA A 95 8.24 7.51 -0.95
N GLY A 96 8.05 8.72 -0.45
CA GLY A 96 6.72 9.29 -0.22
C GLY A 96 6.09 8.99 1.15
N TYR A 97 6.59 8.03 1.95
CA TYR A 97 5.93 7.63 3.20
C TYR A 97 5.76 8.77 4.23
N LYS A 98 6.55 9.83 4.14
CA LYS A 98 6.42 11.02 5.00
C LYS A 98 5.36 12.02 4.51
N LYS A 99 4.90 11.85 3.28
CA LYS A 99 3.99 12.77 2.59
C LYS A 99 2.60 12.15 2.34
N TRP A 100 2.35 10.95 2.79
CA TRP A 100 1.17 10.16 2.46
C TRP A 100 -0.15 10.92 2.70
N GLN A 101 -0.26 11.63 3.83
CA GLN A 101 -1.44 12.44 4.16
C GLN A 101 -1.62 13.62 3.19
N GLN A 102 -0.51 14.25 2.77
CA GLN A 102 -0.55 15.35 1.81
C GLN A 102 -0.97 14.90 0.42
N LEU A 103 -0.80 13.62 0.11
CA LEU A 103 -1.25 13.01 -1.13
C LEU A 103 -2.72 12.58 -1.09
N GLY A 104 -3.40 12.73 0.05
CA GLY A 104 -4.82 12.38 0.20
C GLY A 104 -5.08 10.91 0.49
N VAL A 105 -4.06 10.14 0.85
CA VAL A 105 -4.23 8.75 1.30
C VAL A 105 -4.91 8.75 2.68
N ASP A 106 -5.91 7.89 2.89
CA ASP A 106 -6.68 7.83 4.14
C ASP A 106 -6.01 6.95 5.19
N TYR A 107 -5.47 5.82 4.76
CA TYR A 107 -4.80 4.86 5.65
C TYR A 107 -3.49 4.41 5.03
N ALA A 108 -2.42 4.47 5.80
CA ALA A 108 -1.13 3.94 5.39
C ALA A 108 -0.53 3.05 6.49
N TYR A 109 -0.09 1.85 6.09
CA TYR A 109 0.48 0.84 6.99
C TYR A 109 1.87 0.46 6.48
N MET A 110 2.91 0.77 7.24
CA MET A 110 4.28 0.52 6.83
C MET A 110 4.68 -0.93 7.05
N GLN A 111 5.30 -1.52 6.03
CA GLN A 111 5.94 -2.83 6.12
C GLN A 111 7.24 -2.73 6.91
N PRO A 112 7.42 -3.49 7.99
CA PRO A 112 8.68 -3.50 8.74
C PRO A 112 9.85 -4.12 7.98
N ASN A 113 9.61 -5.06 7.07
CA ASN A 113 10.61 -5.88 6.37
C ASN A 113 11.60 -6.57 7.34
N TYR A 114 11.16 -6.90 8.53
CA TYR A 114 12.03 -7.39 9.60
C TYR A 114 12.44 -8.86 9.44
N PHE A 115 11.73 -9.59 8.58
CA PHE A 115 12.09 -10.98 8.26
C PHE A 115 13.33 -11.08 7.37
N TRP A 116 13.68 -10.00 6.65
CA TRP A 116 14.82 -9.96 5.74
C TRP A 116 16.04 -9.29 6.37
N GLU A 117 17.23 -9.67 5.93
CA GLU A 117 18.48 -9.10 6.40
C GLU A 117 18.69 -7.65 5.92
N GLY A 118 19.50 -6.89 6.67
CA GLY A 118 19.88 -5.52 6.31
C GLY A 118 18.80 -4.46 6.47
N GLN A 119 17.69 -4.79 7.13
CA GLN A 119 16.59 -3.87 7.35
C GLN A 119 16.80 -2.97 8.59
N LYS A 120 15.96 -1.95 8.74
CA LYS A 120 15.94 -1.10 9.94
C LYS A 120 15.65 -1.95 11.18
N SER A 121 16.21 -1.55 12.32
CA SER A 121 15.80 -2.13 13.60
C SER A 121 14.32 -1.86 13.87
N LEU A 122 13.66 -2.76 14.59
CA LEU A 122 12.26 -2.53 14.98
C LEU A 122 12.07 -1.24 15.80
N SER A 123 13.04 -0.87 16.61
CA SER A 123 12.99 0.40 17.36
C SER A 123 12.94 1.60 16.43
N GLN A 124 13.78 1.64 15.39
CA GLN A 124 13.77 2.71 14.40
C GLN A 124 12.47 2.68 13.57
N PHE A 125 12.02 1.49 13.18
CA PHE A 125 10.77 1.31 12.47
C PHE A 125 9.58 1.90 13.26
N PHE A 126 9.41 1.53 14.54
CA PHE A 126 8.31 2.06 15.36
C PHE A 126 8.42 3.57 15.58
N SER A 127 9.64 4.12 15.68
CA SER A 127 9.84 5.57 15.74
C SER A 127 9.35 6.26 14.47
N ASP A 128 9.69 5.72 13.30
CA ASP A 128 9.30 6.27 12.00
C ASP A 128 7.78 6.19 11.80
N VAL A 129 7.17 5.05 12.12
CA VAL A 129 5.72 4.82 12.04
C VAL A 129 4.99 5.85 12.89
N LYS A 130 5.39 6.00 14.16
CA LYS A 130 4.76 6.94 15.08
C LYS A 130 4.96 8.40 14.68
N ALA A 131 6.16 8.77 14.26
CA ALA A 131 6.48 10.13 13.84
C ALA A 131 5.71 10.59 12.60
N ASN A 132 5.29 9.65 11.76
CA ASN A 132 4.60 9.94 10.50
C ASN A 132 3.12 9.55 10.51
N GLY A 133 2.56 9.13 11.64
CA GLY A 133 1.15 8.78 11.78
C GLY A 133 0.74 7.55 10.98
N LEU A 134 1.66 6.61 10.76
CA LEU A 134 1.40 5.38 10.03
C LEU A 134 0.91 4.27 10.98
N GLY A 135 0.23 3.28 10.41
CA GLY A 135 0.05 1.98 11.03
C GLY A 135 1.21 1.05 10.69
N MET A 136 1.11 -0.19 11.15
CA MET A 136 2.06 -1.25 10.84
C MET A 136 1.37 -2.40 10.12
N GLU A 137 1.99 -2.91 9.07
CA GLU A 137 1.63 -4.18 8.48
C GLU A 137 2.31 -5.33 9.24
N PHE A 138 1.55 -6.40 9.51
CA PHE A 138 2.12 -7.67 9.98
C PHE A 138 2.52 -8.53 8.80
N GLU A 139 3.81 -8.52 8.49
CA GLU A 139 4.38 -9.38 7.46
C GLU A 139 4.75 -10.73 8.05
N PHE A 140 4.44 -11.78 7.32
CA PHE A 140 4.92 -13.14 7.59
C PHE A 140 4.79 -14.00 6.33
N ASP A 141 5.54 -15.09 6.29
CA ASP A 141 5.52 -16.06 5.20
C ASP A 141 5.47 -17.51 5.73
N GLU A 142 5.54 -18.49 4.84
CA GLU A 142 5.48 -19.91 5.17
C GLU A 142 6.60 -20.37 6.10
N ASN A 143 7.73 -19.66 6.17
CA ASN A 143 8.81 -20.02 7.09
C ASN A 143 8.41 -19.96 8.57
N ILE A 144 7.28 -19.33 8.89
CA ILE A 144 6.72 -19.34 10.25
C ILE A 144 6.09 -20.70 10.61
N LEU A 145 5.77 -21.53 9.63
CA LEU A 145 5.10 -22.81 9.84
C LEU A 145 6.02 -23.81 10.55
N GLU A 146 5.40 -24.71 11.29
CA GLU A 146 6.11 -25.78 11.96
C GLU A 146 6.75 -26.73 10.95
N GLY A 147 8.01 -27.08 11.17
CA GLY A 147 8.80 -27.94 10.26
C GLY A 147 9.66 -27.18 9.26
N GLU A 148 9.46 -25.89 9.07
CA GLU A 148 10.33 -25.07 8.23
C GLU A 148 11.68 -24.79 8.91
N GLN A 149 12.75 -24.70 8.12
CA GLN A 149 14.14 -24.60 8.62
C GLN A 149 14.37 -23.44 9.59
N ASN A 150 13.66 -22.32 9.41
CA ASN A 150 13.82 -21.10 10.21
C ASN A 150 12.59 -20.78 11.08
N SER A 151 11.70 -21.75 11.28
CA SER A 151 10.40 -21.54 11.93
C SER A 151 10.50 -20.80 13.29
N ASP A 152 11.43 -21.20 14.15
CA ASP A 152 11.59 -20.59 15.48
C ASP A 152 12.06 -19.14 15.38
N VAL A 153 12.92 -18.81 14.43
CA VAL A 153 13.41 -17.45 14.19
C VAL A 153 12.24 -16.57 13.71
N TYR A 154 11.44 -17.06 12.77
CA TYR A 154 10.29 -16.32 12.22
C TYR A 154 9.17 -16.15 13.26
N LYS A 155 8.88 -17.19 14.04
CA LYS A 155 7.95 -17.11 15.19
C LYS A 155 8.41 -16.10 16.25
N LYS A 156 9.73 -16.02 16.50
CA LYS A 156 10.30 -15.02 17.40
C LYS A 156 10.12 -13.60 16.85
N ARG A 157 10.48 -13.37 15.58
CA ARG A 157 10.31 -12.07 14.92
C ARG A 157 8.86 -11.61 14.89
N PHE A 158 7.93 -12.53 14.66
CA PHE A 158 6.50 -12.22 14.70
C PHE A 158 6.03 -11.78 16.11
N ARG A 159 6.50 -12.46 17.15
CA ARG A 159 6.24 -12.02 18.54
C ARG A 159 6.83 -10.64 18.82
N GLU A 160 8.04 -10.37 18.36
CA GLU A 160 8.68 -9.05 18.49
C GLU A 160 7.88 -7.94 17.80
N TYR A 161 7.23 -8.22 16.66
CA TYR A 161 6.27 -7.30 16.04
C TYR A 161 5.10 -6.97 16.97
N MET A 162 4.45 -8.00 17.50
CA MET A 162 3.28 -7.83 18.37
C MET A 162 3.62 -7.05 19.64
N GLU A 163 4.72 -7.43 20.28
CA GLU A 163 5.20 -6.77 21.50
C GLU A 163 5.62 -5.32 21.22
N GLY A 164 6.29 -5.08 20.11
CA GLY A 164 6.70 -3.75 19.67
C GLY A 164 5.49 -2.86 19.35
N ALA A 165 4.53 -3.35 18.61
CA ALA A 165 3.30 -2.63 18.29
C ALA A 165 2.55 -2.21 19.58
N LYS A 166 2.38 -3.15 20.50
CA LYS A 166 1.76 -2.88 21.82
C LYS A 166 2.56 -1.86 22.63
N LYS A 167 3.88 -2.03 22.73
CA LYS A 167 4.76 -1.14 23.51
C LYS A 167 4.76 0.30 22.97
N HIS A 168 4.72 0.47 21.66
CA HIS A 168 4.77 1.77 21.02
C HIS A 168 3.40 2.37 20.74
N GLY A 169 2.31 1.64 21.01
CA GLY A 169 0.93 2.08 20.75
C GLY A 169 0.65 2.28 19.25
N VAL A 170 1.19 1.39 18.43
CA VAL A 170 1.00 1.41 16.97
C VAL A 170 -0.14 0.47 16.62
N TYR A 171 -1.12 0.98 15.86
CA TYR A 171 -2.16 0.13 15.28
C TYR A 171 -1.58 -0.72 14.16
N ALA A 172 -2.00 -1.97 14.10
CA ALA A 172 -1.52 -2.91 13.12
C ALA A 172 -2.66 -3.47 12.29
N VAL A 173 -2.39 -3.68 11.01
CA VAL A 173 -3.22 -4.43 10.08
C VAL A 173 -2.48 -5.71 9.73
N SER A 174 -3.19 -6.84 9.75
CA SER A 174 -2.64 -8.10 9.25
C SER A 174 -2.85 -8.19 7.74
N TYR A 175 -1.76 -8.34 7.02
CA TYR A 175 -1.78 -8.66 5.59
C TYR A 175 -0.97 -9.92 5.36
N THR A 176 -1.61 -10.93 4.78
CA THR A 176 -0.92 -12.14 4.33
C THR A 176 -0.51 -11.96 2.88
N HIS A 177 0.78 -11.83 2.63
CA HIS A 177 1.33 -12.04 1.30
C HIS A 177 1.35 -13.56 1.04
N LEU A 178 0.23 -14.08 0.56
CA LEU A 178 0.28 -15.34 -0.16
C LEU A 178 0.99 -15.03 -1.49
N ARG A 179 2.27 -15.36 -1.58
CA ARG A 179 2.87 -15.52 -2.90
C ARG A 179 2.04 -16.61 -3.59
N ALA A 180 1.28 -16.21 -4.60
CA ALA A 180 0.81 -17.17 -5.57
C ALA A 180 2.08 -17.73 -6.21
N HIS A 181 2.45 -18.96 -5.87
CA HIS A 181 3.43 -19.71 -6.63
C HIS A 181 2.76 -20.00 -7.98
N GLU A 182 3.29 -19.37 -9.03
CA GLU A 182 3.08 -19.81 -10.40
C GLU A 182 3.72 -21.19 -10.61
#